data_9766953e384c6341a4bb0b951f8d30d8
#
_entry.id   9766953e384c6341a4bb0b951f8d30d8
#
_cell.length_a   1.000
_cell.length_b   1.000
_cell.length_c   1.000
_cell.angle_alpha   90.00
_cell.angle_beta   90.00
_cell.angle_gamma   90.00
#
_symmetry.space_group_name_H-M   'P 1'
#
loop_
_entity.id
_entity.type
_entity.pdbx_description
1 polymer ?
#
loop_
_entity_poly.entity_id
_entity_poly.type
_entity_poly.pdbx_seq_one_letter_code
_entity_poly.pdbx_strand_id
1 'polypeptide(L)'
;TRGFLGLTVSCARCHDHKYDPIPTADYYALYGVLRSSHEPLLPPLYEPPADTEEYRAFATGMAEREKQLDDYIREKHAALVEDARSRIAAYLMAAYGRRNQPPTDDFMLLTDTDDINPTMVLRYQVYLEEHQQQDDPVWSAWHRYAAIPDQQFEQRAPAVWQSMFGPGGTPPAQLNRLVHASLSSGPPDSMQQVAEAYAGVLKQVESRWQEIVAGQQGADPASRDLLDEDQRELHLELHGPRAAASVPLVFGWGLLALFPDRGTQEELKKRMKEVETWSVKTAGAPPRAMTLEENEVPFQARVFLRGNPHRLGEDVPPRFLHLLPGEPIELAGQGSRLQLARAIATAKNPLTARVIVNRIWTQYFGKGLVTTPSDFGLRSDPPSHPDLLDFLADRLFAEGPRRGSLKSIHRIILTSATYQQASLDRLKCEQRDPENRLLWKMNRLRLEYEPLRDSLLAVTGQLDLSIGGPPVNQLTDSWNGRRSLYGFIDRMDPAPLLTTFDVPNPVASSAQRSETTVTPQALYLMNHPFTREVAARTLARPELQAAEGPADRVALLFQLILGRLPAAGELQLALDYLGDATNDSRWLHYVQMLLMTNEFAFRD
;
A
#
# COMPACT_ATOMS: atom_id res chain seq x y z
N THR A 1 2.59 11.13 1.48
CA THR A 1 2.88 12.57 1.52
C THR A 1 2.26 13.32 0.34
N ARG A 2 2.46 12.94 -0.91
CA ARG A 2 1.89 13.63 -2.10
C ARG A 2 0.37 13.83 -2.02
N GLY A 3 -0.36 12.80 -1.58
CA GLY A 3 -1.83 12.80 -1.56
C GLY A 3 -2.46 13.83 -0.62
N PHE A 4 -1.86 14.05 0.54
CA PHE A 4 -2.43 14.89 1.59
C PHE A 4 -1.59 16.12 1.93
N LEU A 5 -0.28 16.04 1.76
CA LEU A 5 0.64 17.12 2.13
C LEU A 5 1.18 17.89 0.91
N GLY A 6 0.99 17.36 -0.29
CA GLY A 6 1.59 17.94 -1.49
C GLY A 6 3.11 17.99 -1.42
N LEU A 7 3.76 17.00 -0.80
CA LEU A 7 5.20 16.97 -0.63
C LEU A 7 5.83 15.74 -1.27
N THR A 8 6.97 15.95 -1.91
CA THR A 8 7.80 14.90 -2.47
C THR A 8 8.90 14.56 -1.47
N VAL A 9 8.81 13.43 -0.80
CA VAL A 9 9.81 13.00 0.20
C VAL A 9 10.81 11.98 -0.34
N SER A 10 10.66 11.52 -1.58
CA SER A 10 11.48 10.43 -2.14
C SER A 10 12.97 10.75 -2.21
N CYS A 11 13.35 12.02 -2.40
CA CYS A 11 14.75 12.45 -2.40
C CYS A 11 15.40 12.22 -1.03
N ALA A 12 14.63 12.38 0.05
CA ALA A 12 15.11 12.20 1.41
C ALA A 12 15.43 10.74 1.78
N ARG A 13 15.17 9.78 0.91
CA ARG A 13 15.64 8.39 1.08
C ARG A 13 17.17 8.25 1.08
N CYS A 14 17.87 9.07 0.30
CA CYS A 14 19.32 8.91 0.08
C CYS A 14 20.16 10.04 0.68
N HIS A 15 19.60 11.24 0.77
CA HIS A 15 20.21 12.47 1.29
C HIS A 15 19.10 13.44 1.69
N ASP A 16 19.37 14.42 2.49
CA ASP A 16 18.41 15.46 2.84
C ASP A 16 17.79 16.07 1.59
N HIS A 17 16.48 16.35 1.62
CA HIS A 17 15.78 16.86 0.46
C HIS A 17 16.44 18.14 -0.06
N LYS A 18 16.70 18.20 -1.37
CA LYS A 18 17.54 19.25 -1.97
C LYS A 18 16.97 20.66 -1.78
N TYR A 19 15.66 20.79 -1.71
CA TYR A 19 14.97 22.09 -1.70
C TYR A 19 14.13 22.29 -0.45
N ASP A 20 13.32 21.31 -0.08
CA ASP A 20 12.44 21.36 1.06
C ASP A 20 13.20 20.98 2.35
N PRO A 21 12.84 21.51 3.52
CA PRO A 21 13.51 21.22 4.78
C PRO A 21 13.08 19.86 5.33
N ILE A 22 13.33 18.79 4.56
CA ILE A 22 13.01 17.40 4.90
C ILE A 22 14.31 16.61 5.03
N PRO A 23 14.81 16.37 6.25
CA PRO A 23 16.00 15.57 6.46
C PRO A 23 15.75 14.09 6.14
N THR A 24 16.80 13.36 5.84
CA THR A 24 16.77 11.91 5.60
C THR A 24 16.10 11.17 6.75
N ALA A 25 16.35 11.56 7.98
CA ALA A 25 15.74 10.96 9.16
C ALA A 25 14.20 11.02 9.14
N ASP A 26 13.58 12.09 8.61
CA ASP A 26 12.12 12.20 8.50
C ASP A 26 11.52 11.18 7.53
N TYR A 27 12.24 10.89 6.44
CA TYR A 27 11.83 9.81 5.52
C TYR A 27 11.77 8.47 6.25
N TYR A 28 12.82 8.14 7.03
CA TYR A 28 12.87 6.85 7.74
C TYR A 28 11.96 6.82 8.96
N ALA A 29 11.64 7.95 9.58
CA ALA A 29 10.62 8.04 10.61
C ALA A 29 9.24 7.60 10.06
N LEU A 30 8.83 8.14 8.91
CA LEU A 30 7.60 7.72 8.23
C LEU A 30 7.67 6.29 7.71
N TYR A 31 8.83 5.86 7.21
CA TYR A 31 9.07 4.47 6.79
C TYR A 31 8.83 3.50 7.95
N GLY A 32 9.34 3.81 9.15
CA GLY A 32 9.14 3.01 10.36
C GLY A 32 7.66 2.83 10.71
N VAL A 33 6.87 3.91 10.64
CA VAL A 33 5.41 3.85 10.87
C VAL A 33 4.72 2.91 9.88
N LEU A 34 5.02 3.05 8.59
CA LEU A 34 4.38 2.24 7.55
C LEU A 34 4.87 0.79 7.55
N ARG A 35 6.15 0.56 7.83
CA ARG A 35 6.75 -0.78 7.91
C ARG A 35 6.29 -1.55 9.17
N SER A 36 5.78 -0.84 10.17
CA SER A 36 5.18 -1.43 11.38
C SER A 36 3.75 -1.93 11.15
N SER A 37 3.33 -2.14 9.92
CA SER A 37 2.00 -2.63 9.59
C SER A 37 2.04 -3.66 8.47
N HIS A 38 1.03 -4.52 8.46
CA HIS A 38 0.84 -5.57 7.47
C HIS A 38 -0.61 -5.59 6.98
N GLU A 39 -0.82 -6.24 5.85
CA GLU A 39 -2.15 -6.51 5.32
C GLU A 39 -2.67 -7.80 5.98
N PRO A 40 -3.84 -7.77 6.66
CA PRO A 40 -4.39 -8.97 7.27
C PRO A 40 -4.81 -9.97 6.19
N LEU A 41 -4.68 -11.27 6.49
CA LEU A 41 -5.13 -12.32 5.59
C LEU A 41 -6.64 -12.20 5.29
N LEU A 42 -7.40 -11.85 6.32
CA LEU A 42 -8.84 -11.65 6.21
C LEU A 42 -9.18 -10.25 6.73
N PRO A 43 -9.56 -9.33 5.84
CA PRO A 43 -9.95 -7.98 6.24
C PRO A 43 -11.13 -8.00 7.23
N PRO A 44 -11.21 -7.05 8.18
CA PRO A 44 -12.30 -6.98 9.15
C PRO A 44 -13.64 -6.73 8.48
N LEU A 45 -14.71 -7.08 9.16
CA LEU A 45 -16.07 -6.82 8.71
C LEU A 45 -16.31 -5.31 8.58
N TYR A 46 -16.96 -4.91 7.49
CA TYR A 46 -17.32 -3.51 7.27
C TYR A 46 -18.42 -3.05 8.26
N GLU A 47 -19.39 -3.94 8.51
CA GLU A 47 -20.47 -3.75 9.48
C GLU A 47 -20.87 -5.09 10.08
N PRO A 48 -21.48 -5.11 11.27
CA PRO A 48 -22.02 -6.34 11.83
C PRO A 48 -23.03 -6.97 10.88
N PRO A 49 -22.84 -8.23 10.46
CA PRO A 49 -23.78 -8.90 9.57
C PRO A 49 -25.11 -9.19 10.25
N ALA A 50 -26.17 -9.23 9.44
CA ALA A 50 -27.47 -9.67 9.94
C ALA A 50 -27.41 -11.17 10.32
N ASP A 51 -28.06 -11.53 11.42
CA ASP A 51 -28.13 -12.93 11.89
C ASP A 51 -29.15 -13.72 11.06
N THR A 52 -28.72 -14.16 9.87
CA THR A 52 -29.48 -15.01 8.95
C THR A 52 -28.98 -16.44 9.00
N GLU A 53 -29.80 -17.39 8.54
CA GLU A 53 -29.38 -18.79 8.41
C GLU A 53 -28.18 -18.94 7.45
N GLU A 54 -28.18 -18.19 6.34
CA GLU A 54 -27.09 -18.15 5.37
C GLU A 54 -25.80 -17.63 6.00
N TYR A 55 -25.89 -16.54 6.79
CA TYR A 55 -24.72 -16.02 7.50
C TYR A 55 -24.17 -17.00 8.54
N ARG A 56 -25.04 -17.67 9.30
CA ARG A 56 -24.57 -18.68 10.29
C ARG A 56 -23.87 -19.85 9.61
N ALA A 57 -24.40 -20.34 8.48
CA ALA A 57 -23.75 -21.39 7.69
C ALA A 57 -22.40 -20.91 7.13
N PHE A 58 -22.35 -19.68 6.59
CA PHE A 58 -21.11 -19.04 6.17
C PHE A 58 -20.08 -18.95 7.30
N ALA A 59 -20.49 -18.42 8.49
CA ALA A 59 -19.60 -18.21 9.62
C ALA A 59 -19.02 -19.52 10.17
N THR A 60 -19.83 -20.59 10.23
CA THR A 60 -19.36 -21.90 10.66
C THR A 60 -18.30 -22.46 9.70
N GLY A 61 -18.58 -22.42 8.39
CA GLY A 61 -17.62 -22.89 7.38
C GLY A 61 -16.36 -22.02 7.28
N MET A 62 -16.47 -20.72 7.62
CA MET A 62 -15.33 -19.81 7.70
C MET A 62 -14.41 -20.15 8.88
N ALA A 63 -14.99 -20.27 10.06
CA ALA A 63 -14.25 -20.60 11.28
C ALA A 63 -13.47 -21.94 11.16
N GLU A 64 -14.06 -22.92 10.49
CA GLU A 64 -13.37 -24.19 10.24
C GLU A 64 -12.14 -24.02 9.33
N ARG A 65 -12.24 -23.22 8.27
CA ARG A 65 -11.13 -22.95 7.33
C ARG A 65 -10.03 -22.11 7.96
N GLU A 66 -10.42 -21.09 8.70
CA GLU A 66 -9.46 -20.27 9.48
C GLU A 66 -8.70 -21.12 10.48
N LYS A 67 -9.41 -22.01 11.21
CA LYS A 67 -8.77 -22.93 12.14
C LYS A 67 -7.80 -23.88 11.45
N GLN A 68 -8.18 -24.48 10.32
CA GLN A 68 -7.31 -25.38 9.56
C GLN A 68 -6.05 -24.67 9.04
N LEU A 69 -6.18 -23.42 8.61
CA LEU A 69 -5.05 -22.59 8.18
C LEU A 69 -4.16 -22.23 9.36
N ASP A 70 -4.73 -21.77 10.49
CA ASP A 70 -3.98 -21.40 11.69
C ASP A 70 -3.24 -22.61 12.30
N ASP A 71 -3.91 -23.74 12.41
CA ASP A 71 -3.28 -24.99 12.91
C ASP A 71 -2.08 -25.38 12.03
N TYR A 72 -2.22 -25.29 10.69
CA TYR A 72 -1.14 -25.61 9.76
C TYR A 72 0.03 -24.62 9.88
N ILE A 73 -0.26 -23.32 9.96
CA ILE A 73 0.78 -22.30 10.15
C ILE A 73 1.53 -22.50 11.45
N ARG A 74 0.81 -22.77 12.55
CA ARG A 74 1.43 -23.02 13.87
C ARG A 74 2.30 -24.27 13.87
N GLU A 75 1.84 -25.33 13.23
CA GLU A 75 2.63 -26.56 13.08
C GLU A 75 3.95 -26.28 12.34
N LYS A 76 3.87 -25.62 11.18
CA LYS A 76 5.07 -25.29 10.38
C LYS A 76 5.99 -24.29 11.06
N HIS A 77 5.42 -23.33 11.75
CA HIS A 77 6.20 -22.37 12.53
C HIS A 77 6.94 -23.04 13.71
N ALA A 78 6.25 -23.93 14.45
CA ALA A 78 6.89 -24.68 15.54
C ALA A 78 8.04 -25.55 15.00
N ALA A 79 7.83 -26.22 13.86
CA ALA A 79 8.87 -27.01 13.21
C ALA A 79 10.07 -26.15 12.76
N LEU A 80 9.82 -24.95 12.20
CA LEU A 80 10.88 -24.01 11.82
C LEU A 80 11.71 -23.54 13.01
N VAL A 81 11.05 -23.19 14.10
CA VAL A 81 11.72 -22.73 15.34
C VAL A 81 12.54 -23.87 15.96
N GLU A 82 12.00 -25.09 15.96
CA GLU A 82 12.71 -26.28 16.45
C GLU A 82 13.92 -26.61 15.56
N ASP A 83 13.77 -26.56 14.23
CA ASP A 83 14.91 -26.74 13.30
C ASP A 83 16.01 -25.69 13.57
N ALA A 84 15.62 -24.43 13.73
CA ALA A 84 16.57 -23.35 14.01
C ALA A 84 17.33 -23.52 15.33
N ARG A 85 16.71 -24.11 16.34
CA ARG A 85 17.33 -24.42 17.64
C ARG A 85 18.12 -25.71 17.63
N SER A 86 17.66 -26.74 16.94
CA SER A 86 18.34 -28.04 16.89
C SER A 86 19.58 -28.01 16.00
N ARG A 87 19.59 -27.21 14.92
CA ARG A 87 20.67 -27.10 13.93
C ARG A 87 21.53 -25.83 14.08
N ILE A 88 21.67 -25.31 15.31
CA ILE A 88 22.39 -24.04 15.60
C ILE A 88 23.77 -23.99 14.93
N ALA A 89 24.62 -25.02 15.05
CA ALA A 89 25.95 -25.03 14.43
C ALA A 89 25.88 -24.80 12.91
N ALA A 90 24.92 -25.40 12.23
CA ALA A 90 24.75 -25.26 10.80
C ALA A 90 24.32 -23.83 10.43
N TYR A 91 23.36 -23.23 11.19
CA TYR A 91 22.96 -21.84 10.97
C TYR A 91 24.07 -20.83 11.29
N LEU A 92 24.83 -21.04 12.36
CA LEU A 92 26.01 -20.22 12.68
C LEU A 92 27.06 -20.26 11.57
N MET A 93 27.35 -21.46 11.04
CA MET A 93 28.31 -21.61 9.95
C MET A 93 27.79 -21.01 8.64
N ALA A 94 26.52 -21.16 8.32
CA ALA A 94 25.93 -20.51 7.15
C ALA A 94 25.96 -18.98 7.27
N ALA A 95 25.64 -18.43 8.44
CA ALA A 95 25.77 -16.99 8.72
C ALA A 95 27.24 -16.52 8.64
N TYR A 96 28.17 -17.30 9.18
CA TYR A 96 29.61 -17.04 9.06
C TYR A 96 30.07 -17.00 7.61
N GLY A 97 29.63 -17.91 6.76
CA GLY A 97 29.92 -17.92 5.33
C GLY A 97 29.44 -16.66 4.60
N ARG A 98 28.41 -15.99 5.12
CA ARG A 98 27.83 -14.75 4.57
C ARG A 98 28.32 -13.47 5.26
N ARG A 99 29.22 -13.54 6.26
CA ARG A 99 29.65 -12.40 7.09
C ARG A 99 30.20 -11.19 6.34
N ASN A 100 30.68 -11.37 5.12
CA ASN A 100 31.21 -10.31 4.26
C ASN A 100 30.20 -9.89 3.17
N GLN A 101 29.00 -10.46 3.18
CA GLN A 101 27.92 -10.14 2.25
C GLN A 101 26.87 -9.30 2.98
N PRO A 102 26.26 -8.32 2.30
CA PRO A 102 25.16 -7.60 2.91
C PRO A 102 24.00 -8.56 3.21
N PRO A 103 23.32 -8.43 4.37
CA PRO A 103 22.14 -9.22 4.68
C PRO A 103 21.02 -8.85 3.70
N THR A 104 20.79 -9.72 2.72
CA THR A 104 19.73 -9.59 1.71
C THR A 104 18.75 -10.73 1.85
N ASP A 105 17.46 -10.42 1.79
CA ASP A 105 16.45 -11.45 1.61
C ASP A 105 16.66 -12.13 0.26
N ASP A 106 16.93 -13.42 0.27
CA ASP A 106 16.95 -14.26 -0.92
C ASP A 106 15.49 -14.54 -1.32
N PHE A 107 14.84 -13.48 -1.82
CA PHE A 107 13.44 -13.52 -2.18
C PHE A 107 13.20 -14.56 -3.28
N MET A 108 12.26 -15.46 -3.05
CA MET A 108 11.86 -16.55 -3.96
C MET A 108 12.88 -17.72 -4.13
N LEU A 109 13.85 -17.87 -3.25
CA LEU A 109 14.63 -19.09 -3.23
C LEU A 109 13.72 -20.26 -2.81
N LEU A 110 13.56 -21.24 -3.70
CA LEU A 110 12.90 -22.51 -3.38
C LEU A 110 13.96 -23.47 -2.87
N THR A 111 13.71 -24.06 -1.70
CA THR A 111 14.61 -25.04 -1.07
C THR A 111 13.94 -26.40 -1.02
N ASP A 112 14.73 -27.45 -0.85
CA ASP A 112 14.22 -28.74 -0.43
C ASP A 112 13.90 -28.75 1.08
N THR A 113 13.10 -29.69 1.52
CA THR A 113 12.59 -29.71 2.91
C THR A 113 13.69 -29.86 3.95
N ASP A 114 14.81 -30.51 3.59
CA ASP A 114 15.93 -30.76 4.49
C ASP A 114 17.03 -29.68 4.43
N ASP A 115 16.90 -28.73 3.53
CA ASP A 115 17.84 -27.60 3.42
C ASP A 115 17.77 -26.67 4.63
N ILE A 116 18.86 -25.94 4.86
CA ILE A 116 18.88 -24.86 5.84
C ILE A 116 17.99 -23.72 5.34
N ASN A 117 17.09 -23.27 6.21
CA ASN A 117 16.17 -22.20 5.87
C ASN A 117 16.92 -20.86 5.65
N PRO A 118 16.89 -20.28 4.44
CA PRO A 118 17.68 -19.07 4.11
C PRO A 118 17.22 -17.83 4.91
N THR A 119 15.95 -17.72 5.26
CA THR A 119 15.45 -16.64 6.11
C THR A 119 16.00 -16.75 7.53
N MET A 120 16.15 -17.96 8.03
CA MET A 120 16.80 -18.19 9.35
C MET A 120 18.30 -17.90 9.29
N VAL A 121 19.01 -18.28 8.20
CA VAL A 121 20.42 -17.90 8.01
C VAL A 121 20.58 -16.39 8.06
N LEU A 122 19.72 -15.64 7.36
CA LEU A 122 19.73 -14.17 7.39
C LEU A 122 19.51 -13.63 8.80
N ARG A 123 18.55 -14.19 9.55
CA ARG A 123 18.28 -13.78 10.93
C ARG A 123 19.50 -14.02 11.84
N TYR A 124 20.16 -15.16 11.73
CA TYR A 124 21.41 -15.44 12.47
C TYR A 124 22.53 -14.48 12.04
N GLN A 125 22.65 -14.16 10.76
CA GLN A 125 23.65 -13.20 10.28
C GLN A 125 23.42 -11.81 10.92
N VAL A 126 22.19 -11.27 10.82
CA VAL A 126 21.83 -9.96 11.40
C VAL A 126 22.02 -9.98 12.90
N TYR A 127 21.60 -11.05 13.56
CA TYR A 127 21.74 -11.20 15.00
C TYR A 127 23.21 -11.14 15.44
N LEU A 128 24.11 -11.88 14.78
CA LEU A 128 25.53 -11.85 15.08
C LEU A 128 26.15 -10.48 14.78
N GLU A 129 25.72 -9.78 13.71
CA GLU A 129 26.17 -8.42 13.40
C GLU A 129 25.78 -7.41 14.48
N GLU A 130 24.56 -7.53 15.05
CA GLU A 130 24.10 -6.68 16.17
C GLU A 130 24.87 -6.93 17.47
N HIS A 131 25.44 -8.13 17.67
CA HIS A 131 26.19 -8.53 18.86
C HIS A 131 27.72 -8.49 18.68
N GLN A 132 28.22 -7.61 17.76
CA GLN A 132 29.66 -7.42 17.53
C GLN A 132 30.40 -6.61 18.61
N GLN A 133 29.77 -6.31 19.73
CA GLN A 133 30.39 -5.56 20.82
C GLN A 133 31.54 -6.34 21.44
N GLN A 134 32.64 -5.65 21.79
CA GLN A 134 33.85 -6.29 22.35
C GLN A 134 33.59 -6.97 23.70
N ASP A 135 32.60 -6.52 24.42
CA ASP A 135 32.24 -6.99 25.77
C ASP A 135 30.91 -7.77 25.78
N ASP A 136 30.41 -8.21 24.61
CA ASP A 136 29.22 -9.06 24.54
C ASP A 136 29.49 -10.36 25.33
N PRO A 137 28.62 -10.71 26.31
CA PRO A 137 28.89 -11.83 27.21
C PRO A 137 28.84 -13.19 26.52
N VAL A 138 28.16 -13.33 25.41
CA VAL A 138 28.03 -14.60 24.68
C VAL A 138 28.88 -14.61 23.43
N TRP A 139 28.78 -13.58 22.57
CA TRP A 139 29.30 -13.60 21.20
C TRP A 139 30.67 -12.96 21.01
N SER A 140 31.25 -12.31 22.04
CA SER A 140 32.56 -11.65 21.93
C SER A 140 33.70 -12.62 21.54
N ALA A 141 33.72 -13.86 22.05
CA ALA A 141 34.68 -14.87 21.66
C ALA A 141 34.47 -15.38 20.22
N TRP A 142 33.19 -15.57 19.81
CA TRP A 142 32.84 -15.89 18.42
C TRP A 142 33.43 -14.89 17.45
N HIS A 143 33.25 -13.60 17.68
CA HIS A 143 33.71 -12.53 16.78
C HIS A 143 35.23 -12.45 16.68
N ARG A 144 35.95 -12.77 17.76
CA ARG A 144 37.43 -12.84 17.71
C ARG A 144 37.93 -13.96 16.79
N TYR A 145 37.26 -15.11 16.79
CA TYR A 145 37.57 -16.19 15.84
C TYR A 145 37.11 -15.87 14.42
N ALA A 146 35.88 -15.33 14.30
CA ALA A 146 35.31 -14.98 12.99
C ALA A 146 36.08 -13.88 12.25
N ALA A 147 36.88 -13.07 12.94
CA ALA A 147 37.77 -12.07 12.35
C ALA A 147 39.00 -12.68 11.68
N ILE A 148 39.31 -13.96 11.91
CA ILE A 148 40.45 -14.64 11.28
C ILE A 148 40.09 -14.96 9.81
N PRO A 149 40.94 -14.61 8.83
CA PRO A 149 40.72 -15.04 7.45
C PRO A 149 40.72 -16.57 7.33
N ASP A 150 39.75 -17.13 6.54
CA ASP A 150 39.55 -18.58 6.45
C ASP A 150 40.82 -19.36 6.14
N GLN A 151 41.67 -18.87 5.21
CA GLN A 151 42.91 -19.49 4.81
C GLN A 151 44.01 -19.46 5.89
N GLN A 152 43.85 -18.66 6.94
CA GLN A 152 44.80 -18.47 8.03
C GLN A 152 44.25 -18.98 9.37
N PHE A 153 43.08 -19.60 9.39
CA PHE A 153 42.42 -19.95 10.62
C PHE A 153 43.27 -20.89 11.47
N GLU A 154 43.70 -22.01 10.92
CA GLU A 154 44.55 -23.01 11.61
C GLU A 154 45.83 -22.41 12.20
N GLN A 155 46.47 -21.47 11.48
CA GLN A 155 47.71 -20.82 11.93
C GLN A 155 47.47 -19.77 13.02
N ARG A 156 46.35 -19.04 12.98
CA ARG A 156 46.11 -17.88 13.86
C ARG A 156 45.19 -18.19 15.04
N ALA A 157 44.33 -19.20 14.96
CA ALA A 157 43.43 -19.59 16.04
C ALA A 157 44.17 -19.93 17.35
N PRO A 158 45.34 -20.62 17.34
CA PRO A 158 46.11 -20.84 18.56
C PRO A 158 46.56 -19.55 19.26
N ALA A 159 46.96 -18.53 18.51
CA ALA A 159 47.32 -17.23 19.08
C ALA A 159 46.14 -16.48 19.68
N VAL A 160 44.93 -16.54 19.01
CA VAL A 160 43.68 -15.98 19.52
C VAL A 160 43.26 -16.72 20.79
N TRP A 161 43.31 -18.05 20.79
CA TRP A 161 43.03 -18.87 21.96
C TRP A 161 43.99 -18.55 23.14
N GLN A 162 45.29 -18.48 22.88
CA GLN A 162 46.31 -18.13 23.88
C GLN A 162 46.02 -16.76 24.52
N SER A 163 45.57 -15.78 23.72
CA SER A 163 45.27 -14.44 24.19
C SER A 163 44.03 -14.38 25.10
N MET A 164 43.09 -15.31 24.94
CA MET A 164 41.87 -15.37 25.73
C MET A 164 41.94 -16.37 26.90
N PHE A 165 42.41 -17.56 26.62
CA PHE A 165 42.29 -18.72 27.54
C PHE A 165 43.62 -19.33 27.97
N GLY A 166 44.72 -18.95 27.33
CA GLY A 166 46.07 -19.49 27.68
C GLY A 166 46.66 -18.88 28.93
N PRO A 167 47.80 -19.40 29.43
CA PRO A 167 48.49 -18.85 30.58
C PRO A 167 48.82 -17.35 30.40
N GLY A 168 48.24 -16.50 31.23
CA GLY A 168 48.37 -15.04 31.14
C GLY A 168 47.42 -14.38 30.13
N GLY A 169 46.54 -15.14 29.49
CA GLY A 169 45.51 -14.61 28.62
C GLY A 169 44.43 -13.86 29.40
N THR A 170 43.75 -12.95 28.74
CA THR A 170 42.63 -12.18 29.32
C THR A 170 41.39 -12.44 28.48
N PRO A 171 40.41 -13.25 28.94
CA PRO A 171 39.15 -13.43 28.27
C PRO A 171 38.39 -12.11 28.25
N PRO A 172 37.37 -11.94 27.35
CA PRO A 172 36.47 -10.83 27.41
C PRO A 172 35.90 -10.66 28.83
N ALA A 173 35.82 -9.41 29.31
CA ALA A 173 35.59 -9.11 30.74
C ALA A 173 34.27 -9.67 31.29
N GLN A 174 33.26 -9.90 30.48
CA GLN A 174 31.95 -10.40 30.82
C GLN A 174 31.60 -11.75 30.18
N LEU A 175 32.59 -12.49 29.68
CA LEU A 175 32.32 -13.74 28.95
C LEU A 175 31.61 -14.75 29.85
N ASN A 176 30.45 -15.21 29.39
CA ASN A 176 29.63 -16.24 30.03
C ASN A 176 30.46 -17.47 30.40
N ARG A 177 30.34 -17.97 31.66
CA ARG A 177 31.19 -19.03 32.17
C ARG A 177 31.05 -20.36 31.44
N LEU A 178 29.85 -20.67 30.91
CA LEU A 178 29.60 -21.90 30.16
C LEU A 178 30.27 -21.82 28.78
N VAL A 179 30.20 -20.64 28.11
CA VAL A 179 30.90 -20.37 26.85
C VAL A 179 32.44 -20.45 27.08
N HIS A 180 32.93 -19.82 28.16
CA HIS A 180 34.32 -19.89 28.55
C HIS A 180 34.79 -21.35 28.74
N ALA A 181 34.04 -22.13 29.50
CA ALA A 181 34.40 -23.55 29.77
C ALA A 181 34.46 -24.39 28.48
N SER A 182 33.52 -24.14 27.53
CA SER A 182 33.49 -24.87 26.25
C SER A 182 34.67 -24.53 25.35
N LEU A 183 35.10 -23.27 25.30
CA LEU A 183 36.17 -22.80 24.39
C LEU A 183 37.58 -22.87 24.99
N SER A 184 37.72 -23.07 26.30
CA SER A 184 39.02 -23.08 27.00
C SER A 184 39.77 -24.42 26.95
N SER A 185 39.14 -25.49 26.45
CA SER A 185 39.75 -26.85 26.42
C SER A 185 40.97 -26.97 25.48
N GLY A 186 41.11 -26.08 24.51
CA GLY A 186 42.20 -26.03 23.56
C GLY A 186 41.87 -25.11 22.35
N PRO A 187 42.88 -24.76 21.54
CA PRO A 187 42.68 -23.97 20.34
C PRO A 187 41.82 -24.75 19.34
N PRO A 188 40.77 -24.13 18.73
CA PRO A 188 39.96 -24.77 17.70
C PRO A 188 40.75 -24.87 16.37
N ASP A 189 40.59 -25.98 15.65
CA ASP A 189 41.21 -26.20 14.34
C ASP A 189 40.46 -25.53 13.20
N SER A 190 39.15 -25.22 13.42
CA SER A 190 38.29 -24.62 12.41
C SER A 190 37.19 -23.78 13.05
N MET A 191 36.59 -22.89 12.26
CA MET A 191 35.39 -22.15 12.70
C MET A 191 34.18 -23.08 12.94
N GLN A 192 34.16 -24.24 12.28
CA GLN A 192 33.16 -25.30 12.53
C GLN A 192 33.22 -25.79 13.98
N GLN A 193 34.41 -26.03 14.53
CA GLN A 193 34.55 -26.44 15.95
C GLN A 193 34.12 -25.35 16.92
N VAL A 194 34.33 -24.08 16.58
CA VAL A 194 33.79 -22.96 17.36
C VAL A 194 32.28 -22.98 17.35
N ALA A 195 31.65 -23.15 16.17
CA ALA A 195 30.21 -23.25 16.04
C ALA A 195 29.60 -24.45 16.83
N GLU A 196 30.31 -25.60 16.79
CA GLU A 196 29.89 -26.79 17.53
C GLU A 196 30.02 -26.61 19.05
N ALA A 197 31.03 -25.89 19.52
CA ALA A 197 31.21 -25.54 20.93
C ALA A 197 30.04 -24.67 21.42
N TYR A 198 29.66 -23.62 20.68
CA TYR A 198 28.48 -22.80 20.97
C TYR A 198 27.17 -23.61 20.94
N ALA A 199 26.98 -24.40 19.88
CA ALA A 199 25.79 -25.25 19.77
C ALA A 199 25.68 -26.27 20.92
N GLY A 200 26.79 -26.81 21.39
CA GLY A 200 26.85 -27.72 22.52
C GLY A 200 26.36 -27.07 23.82
N VAL A 201 26.86 -25.87 24.13
CA VAL A 201 26.46 -25.11 25.30
C VAL A 201 24.98 -24.72 25.26
N LEU A 202 24.54 -24.18 24.11
CA LEU A 202 23.14 -23.79 23.93
C LEU A 202 22.17 -24.97 24.02
N LYS A 203 22.53 -26.14 23.45
CA LYS A 203 21.77 -27.38 23.58
C LYS A 203 21.69 -27.88 25.04
N GLN A 204 22.77 -27.75 25.79
CA GLN A 204 22.76 -28.11 27.20
C GLN A 204 21.78 -27.25 27.99
N VAL A 205 21.75 -25.95 27.74
CA VAL A 205 20.80 -25.02 28.39
C VAL A 205 19.38 -25.33 27.97
N GLU A 206 19.15 -25.60 26.67
CA GLU A 206 17.85 -25.99 26.15
C GLU A 206 17.33 -27.29 26.82
N SER A 207 18.16 -28.32 26.91
CA SER A 207 17.79 -29.56 27.61
C SER A 207 17.41 -29.32 29.07
N ARG A 208 18.19 -28.48 29.74
CA ARG A 208 17.88 -28.10 31.14
C ARG A 208 16.57 -27.34 31.25
N TRP A 209 16.31 -26.43 30.34
CA TRP A 209 15.02 -25.71 30.28
C TRP A 209 13.84 -26.65 30.06
N GLN A 210 13.95 -27.60 29.13
CA GLN A 210 12.92 -28.60 28.85
C GLN A 210 12.63 -29.49 30.06
N GLU A 211 13.67 -29.87 30.85
CA GLU A 211 13.48 -30.59 32.10
C GLU A 211 12.68 -29.78 33.14
N ILE A 212 12.99 -28.48 33.26
CA ILE A 212 12.28 -27.56 34.15
C ILE A 212 10.81 -27.44 33.74
N VAL A 213 10.53 -27.21 32.46
CA VAL A 213 9.17 -27.09 31.92
C VAL A 213 8.37 -28.37 32.11
N ALA A 214 8.99 -29.53 31.86
CA ALA A 214 8.34 -30.83 32.05
C ALA A 214 8.00 -31.09 33.53
N GLY A 215 8.85 -30.63 34.44
CA GLY A 215 8.64 -30.78 35.88
C GLY A 215 7.54 -29.89 36.47
N GLN A 216 7.20 -28.77 35.79
CA GLN A 216 6.23 -27.77 36.30
C GLN A 216 4.87 -27.76 35.57
N GLN A 217 4.58 -28.69 34.66
CA GLN A 217 3.37 -28.74 33.86
C GLN A 217 3.13 -27.50 33.00
N GLY A 218 4.18 -26.78 32.60
CA GLY A 218 4.09 -25.66 31.69
C GLY A 218 5.23 -24.63 31.84
N ALA A 219 5.49 -23.84 30.80
CA ALA A 219 6.48 -22.77 30.83
C ALA A 219 5.85 -21.49 31.41
N ASP A 220 5.97 -21.31 32.72
CA ASP A 220 5.67 -20.05 33.41
C ASP A 220 6.93 -19.14 33.31
N PRO A 221 6.79 -17.82 33.10
CA PRO A 221 7.90 -16.86 33.22
C PRO A 221 8.71 -16.99 34.49
N ALA A 222 8.09 -17.37 35.64
CA ALA A 222 8.75 -17.67 36.89
C ALA A 222 9.68 -18.90 36.83
N SER A 223 9.49 -19.81 35.87
CA SER A 223 10.36 -20.98 35.69
C SER A 223 11.79 -20.61 35.29
N ARG A 224 12.00 -19.42 34.74
CA ARG A 224 13.34 -18.89 34.36
C ARG A 224 14.23 -18.66 35.59
N ASP A 225 13.65 -18.41 36.74
CA ASP A 225 14.39 -18.20 37.99
C ASP A 225 15.02 -19.50 38.53
N LEU A 226 14.68 -20.66 37.94
CA LEU A 226 15.31 -21.96 38.24
C LEU A 226 16.60 -22.19 37.43
N LEU A 227 16.90 -21.35 36.44
CA LEU A 227 18.20 -21.31 35.76
C LEU A 227 19.15 -20.42 36.56
N ASP A 228 20.44 -20.80 36.61
CA ASP A 228 21.47 -19.89 37.09
C ASP A 228 21.66 -18.70 36.11
N GLU A 229 22.48 -17.72 36.51
CA GLU A 229 22.65 -16.49 35.76
C GLU A 229 23.23 -16.75 34.36
N ASP A 230 24.26 -17.61 34.23
CA ASP A 230 24.89 -17.97 32.96
C ASP A 230 23.91 -18.74 32.04
N GLN A 231 23.15 -19.68 32.63
CA GLN A 231 22.13 -20.44 31.91
C GLN A 231 20.98 -19.50 31.42
N ARG A 232 20.59 -18.54 32.25
CA ARG A 232 19.52 -17.58 31.91
C ARG A 232 19.91 -16.68 30.76
N GLU A 233 21.17 -16.23 30.73
CA GLU A 233 21.70 -15.44 29.62
C GLU A 233 21.66 -16.24 28.31
N LEU A 234 22.18 -17.46 28.31
CA LEU A 234 22.14 -18.34 27.13
C LEU A 234 20.72 -18.77 26.74
N HIS A 235 19.81 -18.91 27.71
CA HIS A 235 18.41 -19.16 27.42
C HIS A 235 17.77 -17.97 26.65
N LEU A 236 18.17 -16.73 26.95
CA LEU A 236 17.71 -15.54 26.18
C LEU A 236 18.22 -15.53 24.74
N GLU A 237 19.38 -16.13 24.46
CA GLU A 237 19.89 -16.31 23.09
C GLU A 237 18.99 -17.23 22.24
N LEU A 238 18.29 -18.17 22.88
CA LEU A 238 17.39 -19.12 22.21
C LEU A 238 15.92 -18.70 22.22
N HIS A 239 15.46 -18.08 23.31
CA HIS A 239 14.04 -17.82 23.60
C HIS A 239 13.72 -16.34 23.80
N GLY A 240 14.74 -15.48 23.84
CA GLY A 240 14.53 -14.04 23.97
C GLY A 240 13.75 -13.45 22.80
N PRO A 241 13.05 -12.34 22.99
CA PRO A 241 12.23 -11.73 21.93
C PRO A 241 13.05 -11.25 20.73
N ARG A 242 14.37 -11.07 20.90
CA ARG A 242 15.32 -10.70 19.84
C ARG A 242 16.13 -11.87 19.31
N ALA A 243 16.05 -13.06 19.93
CA ALA A 243 16.81 -14.21 19.51
C ALA A 243 16.60 -14.53 18.01
N ALA A 244 17.67 -15.02 17.35
CA ALA A 244 17.59 -15.34 15.92
C ALA A 244 16.48 -16.36 15.62
N ALA A 245 16.30 -17.35 16.48
CA ALA A 245 15.27 -18.39 16.36
C ALA A 245 13.85 -17.92 16.79
N SER A 246 13.70 -16.77 17.45
CA SER A 246 12.40 -16.23 17.88
C SER A 246 11.73 -15.50 16.73
N VAL A 247 11.13 -16.24 15.81
CA VAL A 247 10.44 -15.70 14.63
C VAL A 247 9.02 -15.31 15.00
N PRO A 248 8.58 -14.05 14.74
CA PRO A 248 7.18 -13.69 14.94
C PRO A 248 6.29 -14.38 13.91
N LEU A 249 5.12 -14.86 14.33
CA LEU A 249 4.06 -15.30 13.45
C LEU A 249 3.47 -14.06 12.76
N VAL A 250 3.94 -13.78 11.54
CA VAL A 250 3.41 -12.70 10.72
C VAL A 250 2.44 -13.31 9.71
N PHE A 251 1.18 -12.86 9.74
CA PHE A 251 0.19 -13.23 8.74
C PHE A 251 0.36 -12.39 7.46
N GLY A 252 -0.07 -12.96 6.32
CA GLY A 252 0.02 -12.32 5.02
C GLY A 252 1.18 -12.86 4.15
N TRP A 253 1.52 -12.13 3.10
CA TRP A 253 2.53 -12.57 2.12
C TRP A 253 3.94 -12.75 2.69
N GLY A 254 4.26 -12.07 3.80
CA GLY A 254 5.52 -12.27 4.53
C GLY A 254 5.70 -13.68 5.09
N LEU A 255 4.62 -14.40 5.36
CA LEU A 255 4.65 -15.76 5.85
C LEU A 255 5.25 -16.75 4.84
N LEU A 256 5.07 -16.52 3.53
CA LEU A 256 5.64 -17.38 2.50
C LEU A 256 7.17 -17.35 2.47
N ALA A 257 7.78 -16.26 2.90
CA ALA A 257 9.24 -16.16 2.99
C ALA A 257 9.82 -17.00 4.14
N LEU A 258 9.02 -17.30 5.16
CA LEU A 258 9.43 -18.19 6.27
C LEU A 258 9.48 -19.66 5.86
N PHE A 259 8.71 -20.04 4.84
CA PHE A 259 8.59 -21.43 4.38
C PHE A 259 8.99 -21.53 2.90
N PRO A 260 10.31 -21.56 2.61
CA PRO A 260 10.81 -21.55 1.23
C PRO A 260 10.66 -22.89 0.50
N ASP A 261 10.29 -23.98 1.17
CA ASP A 261 10.08 -25.26 0.53
C ASP A 261 8.77 -25.28 -0.28
N ARG A 262 8.80 -25.92 -1.46
CA ARG A 262 7.70 -25.94 -2.42
C ARG A 262 6.44 -26.56 -1.84
N GLY A 263 6.57 -27.67 -1.12
CA GLY A 263 5.42 -28.42 -0.60
C GLY A 263 4.62 -27.59 0.42
N THR A 264 5.32 -26.99 1.37
CA THR A 264 4.71 -26.09 2.37
C THR A 264 4.08 -24.87 1.71
N GLN A 265 4.76 -24.24 0.73
CA GLN A 265 4.22 -23.09 0.02
C GLN A 265 2.96 -23.40 -0.78
N GLU A 266 2.90 -24.54 -1.46
CA GLU A 266 1.73 -24.94 -2.24
C GLU A 266 0.52 -25.22 -1.34
N GLU A 267 0.69 -25.94 -0.24
CA GLU A 267 -0.38 -26.20 0.71
C GLU A 267 -0.83 -24.93 1.43
N LEU A 268 0.09 -24.06 1.82
CA LEU A 268 -0.22 -22.77 2.44
C LEU A 268 -1.03 -21.88 1.49
N LYS A 269 -0.59 -21.72 0.24
CA LYS A 269 -1.32 -20.96 -0.79
C LYS A 269 -2.71 -21.52 -1.05
N LYS A 270 -2.85 -22.85 -1.07
CA LYS A 270 -4.14 -23.52 -1.24
C LYS A 270 -5.10 -23.18 -0.10
N ARG A 271 -4.67 -23.32 1.16
CA ARG A 271 -5.48 -23.01 2.34
C ARG A 271 -5.84 -21.51 2.41
N MET A 272 -4.89 -20.63 2.15
CA MET A 272 -5.15 -19.19 2.06
C MET A 272 -6.21 -18.86 1.00
N LYS A 273 -6.11 -19.50 -0.18
CA LYS A 273 -7.08 -19.30 -1.26
C LYS A 273 -8.46 -19.88 -0.93
N GLU A 274 -8.53 -20.94 -0.16
CA GLU A 274 -9.81 -21.51 0.32
C GLU A 274 -10.51 -20.51 1.28
N VAL A 275 -9.78 -19.90 2.22
CA VAL A 275 -10.29 -18.86 3.11
C VAL A 275 -10.75 -17.65 2.29
N GLU A 276 -9.92 -17.12 1.40
CA GLU A 276 -10.24 -15.99 0.53
C GLU A 276 -11.48 -16.27 -0.34
N THR A 277 -11.50 -17.41 -1.02
CA THR A 277 -12.61 -17.78 -1.90
C THR A 277 -13.91 -17.91 -1.12
N TRP A 278 -13.87 -18.53 0.06
CA TRP A 278 -15.04 -18.67 0.92
C TRP A 278 -15.55 -17.31 1.39
N SER A 279 -14.66 -16.40 1.76
CA SER A 279 -15.00 -15.04 2.23
C SER A 279 -15.67 -14.16 1.18
N VAL A 280 -15.51 -14.47 -0.12
CA VAL A 280 -15.99 -13.62 -1.22
C VAL A 280 -17.15 -14.26 -1.99
N LYS A 281 -17.11 -15.59 -2.21
CA LYS A 281 -18.02 -16.28 -3.15
C LYS A 281 -19.15 -17.04 -2.49
N THR A 282 -19.11 -17.26 -1.17
CA THR A 282 -20.14 -18.04 -0.47
C THR A 282 -21.37 -17.21 -0.19
N ALA A 283 -22.55 -17.80 -0.33
CA ALA A 283 -23.79 -17.17 0.10
C ALA A 283 -23.73 -16.79 1.59
N GLY A 284 -24.23 -15.63 1.93
CA GLY A 284 -24.15 -15.08 3.28
C GLY A 284 -22.81 -14.45 3.65
N ALA A 285 -21.81 -14.40 2.74
CA ALA A 285 -20.54 -13.71 3.00
C ALA A 285 -20.76 -12.21 3.23
N PRO A 286 -20.37 -11.66 4.38
CA PRO A 286 -20.55 -10.24 4.69
C PRO A 286 -19.48 -9.39 4.00
N PRO A 287 -19.78 -8.12 3.70
CA PRO A 287 -18.80 -7.19 3.16
C PRO A 287 -17.67 -6.93 4.16
N ARG A 288 -16.45 -6.84 3.64
CA ARG A 288 -15.23 -6.60 4.41
C ARG A 288 -14.56 -5.31 3.98
N ALA A 289 -13.94 -4.62 4.95
CA ALA A 289 -13.22 -3.38 4.71
C ALA A 289 -11.74 -3.64 4.46
N MET A 290 -11.19 -3.08 3.38
CA MET A 290 -9.74 -3.10 3.13
C MET A 290 -9.03 -2.27 4.21
N THR A 291 -8.07 -2.87 4.91
CA THR A 291 -7.33 -2.22 5.99
C THR A 291 -5.89 -2.75 6.09
N LEU A 292 -5.11 -2.07 6.91
CA LEU A 292 -3.82 -2.55 7.42
C LEU A 292 -3.93 -2.74 8.93
N GLU A 293 -3.25 -3.74 9.47
CA GLU A 293 -3.08 -3.97 10.90
C GLU A 293 -1.67 -3.62 11.35
N GLU A 294 -1.52 -3.20 12.60
CA GLU A 294 -0.21 -2.91 13.16
C GLU A 294 0.45 -4.19 13.65
N ASN A 295 1.76 -4.28 13.44
CA ASN A 295 2.56 -5.39 13.96
C ASN A 295 2.55 -5.33 15.50
N GLU A 296 2.54 -6.48 16.15
CA GLU A 296 2.66 -6.58 17.62
C GLU A 296 3.96 -5.93 18.12
N VAL A 297 5.04 -6.13 17.39
CA VAL A 297 6.33 -5.46 17.62
C VAL A 297 6.56 -4.43 16.53
N PRO A 298 6.56 -3.14 16.85
CA PRO A 298 6.85 -2.09 15.89
C PRO A 298 8.24 -2.25 15.28
N PHE A 299 8.33 -1.94 13.98
CA PHE A 299 9.61 -1.97 13.26
C PHE A 299 10.46 -0.77 13.68
N GLN A 300 11.69 -1.03 14.19
CA GLN A 300 12.67 0.00 14.48
C GLN A 300 13.36 0.43 13.19
N ALA A 301 13.05 1.64 12.73
CA ALA A 301 13.66 2.17 11.52
C ALA A 301 15.09 2.67 11.77
N ARG A 302 15.95 2.48 10.77
CA ARG A 302 17.31 3.04 10.72
C ARG A 302 17.50 3.78 9.41
N VAL A 303 18.35 4.80 9.42
CA VAL A 303 18.74 5.50 8.19
C VAL A 303 19.53 4.55 7.30
N PHE A 304 19.11 4.40 6.04
CA PHE A 304 19.91 3.69 5.04
C PHE A 304 20.93 4.67 4.44
N LEU A 305 22.20 4.53 4.78
CA LEU A 305 23.25 5.43 4.31
C LEU A 305 23.28 5.48 2.78
N ARG A 306 23.02 6.65 2.22
CA ARG A 306 22.83 6.87 0.76
C ARG A 306 21.73 6.00 0.14
N GLY A 307 20.69 5.69 0.92
CA GLY A 307 19.55 4.87 0.47
C GLY A 307 19.84 3.39 0.31
N ASN A 308 21.02 2.92 0.73
CA ASN A 308 21.42 1.52 0.65
C ASN A 308 20.92 0.75 1.90
N PRO A 309 19.99 -0.21 1.77
CA PRO A 309 19.43 -0.96 2.91
C PRO A 309 20.46 -1.85 3.62
N HIS A 310 21.62 -2.11 3.00
CA HIS A 310 22.71 -2.88 3.59
C HIS A 310 23.74 -2.02 4.35
N ARG A 311 23.55 -0.70 4.36
CA ARG A 311 24.42 0.23 5.09
C ARG A 311 23.58 1.03 6.07
N LEU A 312 23.38 0.43 7.24
CA LEU A 312 22.53 1.00 8.28
C LEU A 312 23.29 2.11 9.03
N GLY A 313 22.63 3.24 9.23
CA GLY A 313 23.07 4.35 10.04
C GLY A 313 22.37 4.36 11.40
N GLU A 314 22.07 5.56 11.90
CA GLU A 314 21.42 5.80 13.18
C GLU A 314 19.98 5.26 13.24
N ASP A 315 19.53 4.92 14.44
CA ASP A 315 18.15 4.59 14.72
C ASP A 315 17.27 5.85 14.64
N VAL A 316 16.09 5.70 14.07
CA VAL A 316 15.15 6.81 13.91
C VAL A 316 13.83 6.46 14.57
N PRO A 317 13.41 7.18 15.61
CA PRO A 317 12.13 6.98 16.23
C PRO A 317 10.99 7.42 15.29
N PRO A 318 9.82 6.76 15.35
CA PRO A 318 8.64 7.17 14.59
C PRO A 318 8.23 8.60 14.95
N ARG A 319 8.18 9.49 13.96
CA ARG A 319 7.75 10.88 14.15
C ARG A 319 7.15 11.45 12.86
N PHE A 320 6.40 12.53 13.01
CA PHE A 320 5.94 13.33 11.88
C PHE A 320 7.07 14.22 11.33
N LEU A 321 6.89 14.74 10.11
CA LEU A 321 7.87 15.60 9.45
C LEU A 321 8.14 16.88 10.25
N HIS A 322 9.39 17.36 10.26
CA HIS A 322 9.82 18.60 10.91
C HIS A 322 9.30 19.89 10.25
N LEU A 323 8.39 19.79 9.29
CA LEU A 323 7.89 20.92 8.51
C LEU A 323 6.96 21.86 9.28
N LEU A 324 6.40 21.40 10.38
CA LEU A 324 5.51 22.23 11.20
C LEU A 324 6.32 22.99 12.25
N PRO A 325 5.95 24.24 12.58
CA PRO A 325 6.58 24.97 13.67
C PRO A 325 6.40 24.22 15.00
N GLY A 326 7.48 24.08 15.75
CA GLY A 326 7.51 23.41 17.07
C GLY A 326 8.31 22.12 17.06
N GLU A 327 8.27 21.40 18.19
CA GLU A 327 8.90 20.08 18.29
C GLU A 327 8.21 19.06 17.40
N PRO A 328 8.97 18.11 16.82
CA PRO A 328 8.41 17.03 16.01
C PRO A 328 7.34 16.27 16.80
N ILE A 329 6.21 15.97 16.14
CA ILE A 329 5.17 15.14 16.75
C ILE A 329 5.69 13.71 16.78
N GLU A 330 5.98 13.19 17.97
CA GLU A 330 6.34 11.80 18.16
C GLU A 330 5.15 10.88 17.91
N LEU A 331 5.39 9.76 17.21
CA LEU A 331 4.40 8.77 16.83
C LEU A 331 4.71 7.43 17.52
N ALA A 332 5.04 7.48 18.81
CA ALA A 332 5.55 6.35 19.56
C ALA A 332 4.45 5.36 20.00
N GLY A 333 4.78 4.07 20.06
CA GLY A 333 3.94 3.00 20.59
C GLY A 333 2.93 2.43 19.59
N GLN A 334 1.99 1.63 20.10
CA GLN A 334 0.88 1.11 19.30
C GLN A 334 -0.03 2.25 18.83
N GLY A 335 -0.57 2.14 17.61
CA GLY A 335 -1.42 3.17 17.02
C GLY A 335 -0.63 4.29 16.31
N SER A 336 0.63 4.06 15.95
CA SER A 336 1.46 5.05 15.27
C SER A 336 0.86 5.55 13.94
N ARG A 337 0.17 4.70 13.16
CA ARG A 337 -0.56 5.12 11.95
C ARG A 337 -1.75 6.03 12.26
N LEU A 338 -2.49 5.78 13.34
CA LEU A 338 -3.59 6.65 13.76
C LEU A 338 -3.05 8.01 14.19
N GLN A 339 -1.93 8.04 14.89
CA GLN A 339 -1.26 9.29 15.29
C GLN A 339 -0.77 10.05 14.06
N LEU A 340 -0.17 9.35 13.08
CA LEU A 340 0.21 9.93 11.79
C LEU A 340 -1.02 10.52 11.06
N ALA A 341 -2.12 9.80 10.99
CA ALA A 341 -3.35 10.29 10.39
C ALA A 341 -3.88 11.55 11.09
N ARG A 342 -3.84 11.60 12.42
CA ARG A 342 -4.21 12.78 13.20
C ARG A 342 -3.27 13.96 12.98
N ALA A 343 -1.96 13.72 12.84
CA ALA A 343 -0.99 14.76 12.52
C ALA A 343 -1.19 15.34 11.11
N ILE A 344 -1.63 14.52 10.16
CA ILE A 344 -2.01 14.96 8.82
C ILE A 344 -3.33 15.74 8.87
N ALA A 345 -4.36 15.21 9.52
CA ALA A 345 -5.74 15.73 9.48
C ALA A 345 -6.03 16.76 10.59
N THR A 346 -5.04 17.50 11.04
CA THR A 346 -5.21 18.57 12.03
C THR A 346 -5.34 19.95 11.38
N ALA A 347 -6.13 20.85 11.98
CA ALA A 347 -6.19 22.25 11.57
C ALA A 347 -4.85 23.01 11.72
N LYS A 348 -3.94 22.48 12.55
CA LYS A 348 -2.59 23.05 12.72
C LYS A 348 -1.67 22.74 11.53
N ASN A 349 -2.03 21.75 10.69
CA ASN A 349 -1.28 21.41 9.49
C ASN A 349 -1.77 22.27 8.32
N PRO A 350 -0.98 23.27 7.87
CA PRO A 350 -1.43 24.21 6.85
C PRO A 350 -1.52 23.58 5.44
N LEU A 351 -0.84 22.45 5.22
CA LEU A 351 -0.74 21.84 3.89
C LEU A 351 -1.97 21.01 3.54
N THR A 352 -2.47 20.20 4.47
CA THR A 352 -3.56 19.25 4.18
C THR A 352 -4.80 19.95 3.65
N ALA A 353 -5.22 21.03 4.30
CA ALA A 353 -6.39 21.80 3.85
C ALA A 353 -6.19 22.41 2.46
N ARG A 354 -5.03 23.04 2.23
CA ARG A 354 -4.70 23.64 0.93
C ARG A 354 -4.63 22.63 -0.19
N VAL A 355 -4.02 21.47 0.06
CA VAL A 355 -3.91 20.38 -0.93
C VAL A 355 -5.29 19.82 -1.29
N ILE A 356 -6.14 19.55 -0.31
CA ILE A 356 -7.51 19.04 -0.55
C ILE A 356 -8.33 20.05 -1.33
N VAL A 357 -8.33 21.31 -0.91
CA VAL A 357 -9.04 22.39 -1.57
C VAL A 357 -8.55 22.59 -3.01
N ASN A 358 -7.24 22.59 -3.23
CA ASN A 358 -6.66 22.71 -4.55
C ASN A 358 -7.06 21.56 -5.48
N ARG A 359 -7.16 20.32 -4.97
CA ARG A 359 -7.66 19.17 -5.73
C ARG A 359 -9.13 19.30 -6.08
N ILE A 360 -9.97 19.74 -5.13
CA ILE A 360 -11.38 20.03 -5.40
C ILE A 360 -11.50 21.12 -6.47
N TRP A 361 -10.72 22.18 -6.35
CA TRP A 361 -10.68 23.26 -7.34
C TRP A 361 -10.29 22.76 -8.74
N THR A 362 -9.26 21.92 -8.81
CA THR A 362 -8.80 21.30 -10.08
C THR A 362 -9.91 20.52 -10.76
N GLN A 363 -10.75 19.79 -10.01
CA GLN A 363 -11.87 19.04 -10.58
C GLN A 363 -12.93 19.95 -11.22
N TYR A 364 -13.10 21.17 -10.71
CA TYR A 364 -14.07 22.12 -11.26
C TYR A 364 -13.54 22.96 -12.40
N PHE A 365 -12.26 23.35 -12.33
CA PHE A 365 -11.66 24.32 -13.26
C PHE A 365 -10.57 23.73 -14.17
N GLY A 366 -10.24 22.45 -14.02
CA GLY A 366 -9.21 21.75 -14.80
C GLY A 366 -7.78 22.06 -14.38
N LYS A 367 -7.54 23.26 -13.82
CA LYS A 367 -6.26 23.67 -13.25
C LYS A 367 -6.43 24.05 -11.79
N GLY A 368 -5.46 23.66 -10.95
CA GLY A 368 -5.41 24.07 -9.54
C GLY A 368 -5.03 25.53 -9.36
N LEU A 369 -5.38 26.09 -8.23
CA LEU A 369 -4.83 27.40 -7.77
C LEU A 369 -3.31 27.30 -7.65
N VAL A 370 -2.78 26.17 -7.18
CA VAL A 370 -1.41 25.73 -7.30
C VAL A 370 -1.33 24.72 -8.45
N THR A 371 -0.50 25.02 -9.46
CA THR A 371 -0.42 24.26 -10.71
C THR A 371 0.25 22.90 -10.55
N THR A 372 0.97 22.68 -9.44
CA THR A 372 1.66 21.44 -9.07
C THR A 372 0.92 20.71 -7.95
N PRO A 373 -0.18 19.97 -8.20
CA PRO A 373 -1.08 19.47 -7.17
C PRO A 373 -0.47 18.41 -6.22
N SER A 374 0.71 17.89 -6.52
CA SER A 374 1.49 16.97 -5.67
C SER A 374 2.78 17.58 -5.13
N ASP A 375 3.02 18.86 -5.42
CA ASP A 375 4.20 19.59 -4.95
C ASP A 375 3.80 21.00 -4.52
N PHE A 376 3.74 21.21 -3.22
CA PHE A 376 3.50 22.47 -2.52
C PHE A 376 4.77 22.94 -1.82
N GLY A 377 5.91 22.33 -2.14
CA GLY A 377 7.21 22.66 -1.59
C GLY A 377 7.77 23.99 -2.12
N LEU A 378 9.01 24.29 -1.74
CA LEU A 378 9.69 25.56 -2.08
C LEU A 378 9.91 25.76 -3.59
N ARG A 379 9.75 24.72 -4.40
CA ARG A 379 9.89 24.77 -5.86
C ARG A 379 8.55 24.88 -6.60
N SER A 380 7.43 24.79 -5.88
CA SER A 380 6.13 24.96 -6.51
C SER A 380 5.92 26.41 -6.98
N ASP A 381 5.16 26.58 -8.05
CA ASP A 381 4.70 27.90 -8.43
C ASP A 381 3.81 28.48 -7.33
N PRO A 382 3.89 29.79 -7.09
CA PRO A 382 2.97 30.43 -6.15
C PRO A 382 1.52 30.28 -6.63
N PRO A 383 0.56 30.14 -5.71
CA PRO A 383 -0.85 30.03 -6.08
C PRO A 383 -1.30 31.25 -6.88
N SER A 384 -2.18 31.03 -7.86
CA SER A 384 -2.73 32.13 -8.68
C SER A 384 -3.57 33.11 -7.85
N HIS A 385 -4.25 32.60 -6.82
CA HIS A 385 -5.11 33.35 -5.90
C HIS A 385 -4.84 32.90 -4.45
N PRO A 386 -3.77 33.40 -3.80
CA PRO A 386 -3.37 32.92 -2.47
C PRO A 386 -4.44 33.13 -1.40
N ASP A 387 -5.07 34.30 -1.37
CA ASP A 387 -6.11 34.62 -0.38
C ASP A 387 -7.35 33.71 -0.54
N LEU A 388 -7.70 33.34 -1.78
CA LEU A 388 -8.80 32.42 -2.04
C LEU A 388 -8.46 31.01 -1.59
N LEU A 389 -7.23 30.55 -1.85
CA LEU A 389 -6.77 29.23 -1.39
C LEU A 389 -6.82 29.14 0.13
N ASP A 390 -6.34 30.18 0.82
CA ASP A 390 -6.32 30.25 2.28
C ASP A 390 -7.74 30.35 2.86
N PHE A 391 -8.60 31.16 2.26
CA PHE A 391 -10.01 31.25 2.65
C PHE A 391 -10.71 29.89 2.57
N LEU A 392 -10.57 29.19 1.46
CA LEU A 392 -11.23 27.87 1.28
C LEU A 392 -10.61 26.81 2.21
N ALA A 393 -9.29 26.85 2.44
CA ALA A 393 -8.61 25.96 3.36
C ALA A 393 -9.07 26.17 4.82
N ASP A 394 -9.18 27.44 5.25
CA ASP A 394 -9.71 27.79 6.57
C ASP A 394 -11.17 27.29 6.73
N ARG A 395 -12.00 27.49 5.71
CA ARG A 395 -13.41 27.03 5.72
C ARG A 395 -13.53 25.52 5.84
N LEU A 396 -12.58 24.75 5.32
CA LEU A 396 -12.59 23.28 5.43
C LEU A 396 -12.41 22.83 6.89
N PHE A 397 -11.52 23.50 7.65
CA PHE A 397 -11.21 23.15 9.04
C PHE A 397 -11.80 24.09 10.08
N ALA A 398 -12.60 25.10 9.65
CA ALA A 398 -13.28 25.99 10.60
C ALA A 398 -14.06 25.20 11.65
N GLU A 399 -14.00 25.66 12.90
CA GLU A 399 -14.73 25.03 13.99
C GLU A 399 -16.24 25.10 13.78
N GLY A 400 -16.94 24.07 14.24
CA GLY A 400 -18.38 23.97 14.15
C GLY A 400 -18.88 22.67 13.52
N PRO A 401 -20.19 22.51 13.35
CA PRO A 401 -20.81 21.26 12.88
C PRO A 401 -20.45 20.88 11.42
N ARG A 402 -19.82 21.78 10.67
CA ARG A 402 -19.40 21.56 9.28
C ARG A 402 -17.90 21.36 9.12
N ARG A 403 -17.15 21.21 10.21
CA ARG A 403 -15.72 20.95 10.16
C ARG A 403 -15.41 19.70 9.31
N GLY A 404 -14.50 19.83 8.35
CA GLY A 404 -14.13 18.76 7.42
C GLY A 404 -15.19 18.47 6.34
N SER A 405 -16.24 19.28 6.20
CA SER A 405 -17.30 19.06 5.23
C SER A 405 -16.88 19.42 3.81
N LEU A 406 -16.55 18.44 3.01
CA LEU A 406 -16.29 18.61 1.56
C LEU A 406 -17.50 19.20 0.85
N LYS A 407 -18.74 18.79 1.23
CA LYS A 407 -19.98 19.35 0.66
C LYS A 407 -20.11 20.87 0.87
N SER A 408 -19.55 21.39 1.96
CA SER A 408 -19.53 22.84 2.20
C SER A 408 -18.65 23.55 1.19
N ILE A 409 -17.45 23.01 0.92
CA ILE A 409 -16.52 23.56 -0.07
C ILE A 409 -17.11 23.46 -1.48
N HIS A 410 -17.66 22.31 -1.86
CA HIS A 410 -18.35 22.15 -3.14
C HIS A 410 -19.45 23.20 -3.33
N ARG A 411 -20.29 23.44 -2.31
CA ARG A 411 -21.35 24.44 -2.37
C ARG A 411 -20.80 25.85 -2.59
N ILE A 412 -19.75 26.25 -1.85
CA ILE A 412 -19.11 27.57 -2.01
C ILE A 412 -18.64 27.77 -3.45
N ILE A 413 -17.96 26.75 -4.01
CA ILE A 413 -17.43 26.84 -5.38
C ILE A 413 -18.57 26.89 -6.40
N LEU A 414 -19.53 25.96 -6.34
CA LEU A 414 -20.61 25.84 -7.33
C LEU A 414 -21.57 27.04 -7.35
N THR A 415 -21.75 27.72 -6.21
CA THR A 415 -22.58 28.93 -6.13
C THR A 415 -21.81 30.23 -6.41
N SER A 416 -20.51 30.14 -6.68
CA SER A 416 -19.69 31.32 -7.00
C SER A 416 -19.97 31.83 -8.42
N ALA A 417 -19.89 33.15 -8.60
CA ALA A 417 -19.98 33.76 -9.93
C ALA A 417 -18.87 33.27 -10.87
N THR A 418 -17.71 32.91 -10.32
CA THR A 418 -16.59 32.35 -11.09
C THR A 418 -16.92 31.02 -11.74
N TYR A 419 -17.64 30.13 -11.04
CA TYR A 419 -18.07 28.85 -11.60
C TYR A 419 -19.23 29.00 -12.59
N GLN A 420 -20.11 29.96 -12.35
CA GLN A 420 -21.32 30.18 -13.15
C GLN A 420 -21.10 31.04 -14.40
N GLN A 421 -19.87 31.47 -14.66
CA GLN A 421 -19.56 32.24 -15.86
C GLN A 421 -19.52 31.34 -17.11
N ALA A 422 -19.80 31.93 -18.28
CA ALA A 422 -19.74 31.22 -19.56
C ALA A 422 -18.28 30.93 -19.98
N SER A 423 -18.12 29.91 -20.82
CA SER A 423 -16.84 29.52 -21.45
C SER A 423 -16.49 30.33 -22.73
N LEU A 424 -17.23 31.40 -23.01
CA LEU A 424 -17.06 32.19 -24.23
C LEU A 424 -15.77 33.00 -24.23
N ASP A 425 -15.10 33.02 -25.40
CA ASP A 425 -13.86 33.75 -25.61
C ASP A 425 -14.08 35.26 -25.63
N ARG A 426 -13.17 36.00 -25.03
CA ARG A 426 -13.13 37.47 -25.00
C ARG A 426 -11.74 37.92 -25.43
N LEU A 427 -11.57 38.34 -26.67
CA LEU A 427 -10.28 38.69 -27.29
C LEU A 427 -9.38 39.57 -26.39
N LYS A 428 -9.95 40.60 -25.72
CA LYS A 428 -9.17 41.47 -24.83
C LYS A 428 -8.65 40.76 -23.58
N CYS A 429 -9.36 39.78 -23.09
CA CYS A 429 -8.95 38.98 -21.92
C CYS A 429 -7.92 37.93 -22.35
N GLU A 430 -8.17 37.26 -23.47
CA GLU A 430 -7.27 36.27 -24.05
C GLU A 430 -5.89 36.86 -24.36
N GLN A 431 -5.81 38.10 -24.90
CA GLN A 431 -4.54 38.80 -25.12
C GLN A 431 -3.76 39.09 -23.84
N ARG A 432 -4.43 39.24 -22.67
CA ARG A 432 -3.80 39.57 -21.41
C ARG A 432 -3.48 38.34 -20.55
N ASP A 433 -4.32 37.32 -20.64
CA ASP A 433 -4.22 36.09 -19.89
C ASP A 433 -4.66 34.92 -20.78
N PRO A 434 -3.83 34.52 -21.73
CA PRO A 434 -4.14 33.47 -22.70
C PRO A 434 -4.36 32.11 -22.03
N GLU A 435 -3.72 31.86 -20.89
CA GLU A 435 -3.86 30.60 -20.13
C GLU A 435 -5.06 30.59 -19.19
N ASN A 436 -5.87 31.65 -19.16
CA ASN A 436 -7.01 31.81 -18.24
C ASN A 436 -6.62 31.61 -16.76
N ARG A 437 -5.43 32.02 -16.38
CA ARG A 437 -4.93 31.89 -15.00
C ARG A 437 -5.76 32.68 -13.99
N LEU A 438 -6.32 33.81 -14.44
CA LEU A 438 -7.16 34.68 -13.62
C LEU A 438 -8.66 34.34 -13.72
N LEU A 439 -9.01 33.26 -14.42
CA LEU A 439 -10.37 32.73 -14.55
C LEU A 439 -11.38 33.77 -15.09
N TRP A 440 -11.02 34.46 -16.18
CA TRP A 440 -11.89 35.41 -16.85
C TRP A 440 -13.02 34.76 -17.67
N LYS A 441 -12.96 33.42 -17.89
CA LYS A 441 -14.02 32.56 -18.45
C LYS A 441 -14.02 31.22 -17.75
N MET A 442 -15.09 30.43 -17.89
CA MET A 442 -15.07 29.03 -17.50
C MET A 442 -14.20 28.23 -18.47
N ASN A 443 -13.45 27.26 -17.97
CA ASN A 443 -12.69 26.33 -18.81
C ASN A 443 -13.62 25.23 -19.35
N ARG A 444 -13.47 24.88 -20.62
CA ARG A 444 -14.09 23.68 -21.17
C ARG A 444 -13.32 22.47 -20.71
N LEU A 445 -13.99 21.54 -20.06
CA LEU A 445 -13.37 20.35 -19.50
C LEU A 445 -13.97 19.11 -20.16
N ARG A 446 -13.09 18.25 -20.61
CA ARG A 446 -13.49 16.96 -21.15
C ARG A 446 -14.02 16.07 -20.02
N LEU A 447 -15.06 15.26 -20.29
CA LEU A 447 -15.50 14.23 -19.39
C LEU A 447 -14.44 13.13 -19.29
N GLU A 448 -14.07 12.76 -18.08
CA GLU A 448 -13.26 11.57 -17.79
C GLU A 448 -14.05 10.30 -18.17
N TYR A 449 -13.39 9.14 -18.20
CA TYR A 449 -13.99 7.87 -18.61
C TYR A 449 -15.28 7.54 -17.85
N GLU A 450 -15.24 7.63 -16.52
CA GLU A 450 -16.36 7.23 -15.68
C GLU A 450 -17.59 8.14 -15.89
N PRO A 451 -17.48 9.48 -15.83
CA PRO A 451 -18.59 10.36 -16.19
C PRO A 451 -19.07 10.19 -17.64
N LEU A 452 -18.15 9.98 -18.59
CA LEU A 452 -18.52 9.77 -20.00
C LEU A 452 -19.38 8.50 -20.16
N ARG A 453 -18.93 7.38 -19.58
CA ARG A 453 -19.71 6.12 -19.64
C ARG A 453 -21.02 6.24 -18.88
N ASP A 454 -21.04 6.87 -17.70
CA ASP A 454 -22.27 7.08 -16.93
C ASP A 454 -23.25 8.00 -17.70
N SER A 455 -22.78 9.02 -18.43
CA SER A 455 -23.60 9.86 -19.31
C SER A 455 -24.19 9.05 -20.47
N LEU A 456 -23.40 8.18 -21.09
CA LEU A 456 -23.89 7.25 -22.12
C LEU A 456 -25.01 6.34 -21.59
N LEU A 457 -24.87 5.81 -20.37
CA LEU A 457 -25.92 5.02 -19.74
C LEU A 457 -27.15 5.85 -19.36
N ALA A 458 -26.96 7.08 -18.86
CA ALA A 458 -28.06 7.98 -18.48
C ALA A 458 -28.95 8.32 -19.66
N VAL A 459 -28.37 8.57 -20.84
CA VAL A 459 -29.13 8.85 -22.06
C VAL A 459 -30.06 7.70 -22.44
N THR A 460 -29.70 6.44 -22.13
CA THR A 460 -30.60 5.28 -22.35
C THR A 460 -31.76 5.19 -21.34
N GLY A 461 -31.71 5.95 -20.24
CA GLY A 461 -32.64 5.82 -19.11
C GLY A 461 -32.38 4.59 -18.23
N GLN A 462 -31.27 3.88 -18.43
CA GLN A 462 -30.95 2.62 -17.73
C GLN A 462 -29.74 2.72 -16.80
N LEU A 463 -29.32 3.93 -16.42
CA LEU A 463 -28.28 4.11 -15.43
C LEU A 463 -28.78 3.68 -14.05
N ASP A 464 -28.15 2.65 -13.49
CA ASP A 464 -28.41 2.17 -12.14
C ASP A 464 -27.65 3.00 -11.11
N LEU A 465 -28.38 3.77 -10.30
CA LEU A 465 -27.88 4.65 -9.25
C LEU A 465 -27.75 3.96 -7.88
N SER A 466 -28.03 2.67 -7.77
CA SER A 466 -27.90 1.94 -6.50
C SER A 466 -26.50 2.07 -5.91
N ILE A 467 -26.44 2.21 -4.58
CA ILE A 467 -25.20 2.43 -3.83
C ILE A 467 -24.74 1.12 -3.20
N GLY A 468 -23.42 0.86 -3.27
CA GLY A 468 -22.81 -0.31 -2.64
C GLY A 468 -22.90 -1.59 -3.47
N GLY A 469 -22.58 -2.72 -2.87
CA GLY A 469 -22.54 -4.03 -3.52
C GLY A 469 -21.18 -4.34 -4.20
N PRO A 470 -21.04 -5.57 -4.73
CA PRO A 470 -19.81 -6.03 -5.36
C PRO A 470 -19.52 -5.27 -6.66
N PRO A 471 -18.23 -5.19 -7.06
CA PRO A 471 -17.86 -4.61 -8.34
C PRO A 471 -18.41 -5.45 -9.51
N VAL A 472 -18.67 -4.78 -10.62
CA VAL A 472 -19.17 -5.41 -11.85
C VAL A 472 -18.13 -5.29 -12.96
N ASN A 473 -18.00 -6.32 -13.78
CA ASN A 473 -17.17 -6.22 -14.98
C ASN A 473 -17.90 -5.37 -16.03
N GLN A 474 -17.37 -4.18 -16.29
CA GLN A 474 -17.92 -3.21 -17.25
C GLN A 474 -17.38 -3.37 -18.67
N LEU A 475 -16.43 -4.27 -18.86
CA LEU A 475 -15.67 -4.45 -20.12
C LEU A 475 -16.09 -5.74 -20.84
N THR A 476 -17.08 -6.47 -20.32
CA THR A 476 -17.68 -7.62 -20.99
C THR A 476 -18.72 -7.18 -22.01
N ASP A 477 -19.00 -8.02 -22.99
CA ASP A 477 -20.00 -7.78 -24.02
C ASP A 477 -21.46 -7.75 -23.50
N SER A 478 -21.67 -8.13 -22.23
CA SER A 478 -22.99 -8.07 -21.61
C SER A 478 -23.31 -6.66 -21.10
N TRP A 479 -24.54 -6.20 -21.40
CA TRP A 479 -25.04 -4.91 -20.93
C TRP A 479 -25.04 -4.84 -19.40
N ASN A 480 -24.42 -3.78 -18.86
CA ASN A 480 -24.45 -3.49 -17.43
C ASN A 480 -24.70 -2.00 -17.21
N GLY A 481 -25.83 -1.69 -16.55
CA GLY A 481 -26.27 -0.33 -16.26
C GLY A 481 -25.64 0.31 -15.02
N ARG A 482 -24.84 -0.42 -14.23
CA ARG A 482 -24.22 0.12 -13.01
C ARG A 482 -23.27 1.29 -13.33
N ARG A 483 -23.24 2.27 -12.42
CA ARG A 483 -22.28 3.38 -12.50
C ARG A 483 -20.84 2.85 -12.61
N SER A 484 -20.04 3.56 -13.39
CA SER A 484 -18.63 3.23 -13.63
C SER A 484 -17.78 3.22 -12.36
N LEU A 485 -18.20 3.93 -11.31
CA LEU A 485 -17.60 3.88 -9.98
C LEU A 485 -17.53 2.44 -9.41
N TYR A 486 -18.48 1.57 -9.77
CA TYR A 486 -18.52 0.17 -9.33
C TYR A 486 -17.88 -0.79 -10.33
N GLY A 487 -17.11 -0.28 -11.29
CA GLY A 487 -16.35 -1.09 -12.25
C GLY A 487 -15.22 -1.85 -11.56
N PHE A 488 -15.11 -3.14 -11.87
CA PHE A 488 -13.96 -3.93 -11.44
C PHE A 488 -12.69 -3.44 -12.12
N ILE A 489 -11.64 -3.22 -11.34
CA ILE A 489 -10.30 -2.84 -11.82
C ILE A 489 -9.30 -3.87 -11.29
N ASP A 490 -8.69 -4.61 -12.20
CA ASP A 490 -7.51 -5.41 -11.87
C ASP A 490 -6.31 -4.46 -11.75
N ARG A 491 -5.70 -4.41 -10.56
CA ARG A 491 -4.57 -3.51 -10.30
C ARG A 491 -3.29 -3.97 -11.00
N MET A 492 -3.17 -5.27 -11.26
CA MET A 492 -1.98 -5.86 -11.88
C MET A 492 -2.08 -5.91 -13.41
N ASP A 493 -3.33 -5.97 -13.94
CA ASP A 493 -3.61 -6.01 -15.37
C ASP A 493 -4.79 -5.06 -15.71
N PRO A 494 -4.57 -3.74 -15.66
CA PRO A 494 -5.61 -2.79 -15.98
C PRO A 494 -5.98 -2.88 -17.47
N ALA A 495 -7.29 -2.96 -17.73
CA ALA A 495 -7.78 -3.12 -19.09
C ALA A 495 -7.32 -1.97 -20.02
N PRO A 496 -6.90 -2.27 -21.27
CA PRO A 496 -6.38 -1.28 -22.22
C PRO A 496 -7.35 -0.11 -22.50
N LEU A 497 -8.66 -0.35 -22.41
CA LEU A 497 -9.66 0.70 -22.57
C LEU A 497 -9.53 1.80 -21.51
N LEU A 498 -9.27 1.42 -20.26
CA LEU A 498 -9.09 2.39 -19.17
C LEU A 498 -7.88 3.29 -19.44
N THR A 499 -6.77 2.69 -19.88
CA THR A 499 -5.56 3.45 -20.28
C THR A 499 -5.82 4.36 -21.50
N THR A 500 -6.61 3.88 -22.47
CA THR A 500 -7.00 4.68 -23.65
C THR A 500 -7.76 5.94 -23.25
N PHE A 501 -8.53 5.90 -22.17
CA PHE A 501 -9.29 7.04 -21.64
C PHE A 501 -8.63 7.70 -20.44
N ASP A 502 -7.32 7.64 -20.32
CA ASP A 502 -6.51 8.34 -19.31
C ASP A 502 -6.84 7.99 -17.85
N VAL A 503 -7.43 6.81 -17.60
CA VAL A 503 -7.62 6.33 -16.24
C VAL A 503 -6.25 6.07 -15.61
N PRO A 504 -5.93 6.63 -14.43
CA PRO A 504 -4.63 6.49 -13.83
C PRO A 504 -4.27 5.04 -13.51
N ASN A 505 -2.97 4.73 -13.57
CA ASN A 505 -2.47 3.43 -13.14
C ASN A 505 -2.83 3.20 -11.66
N PRO A 506 -3.57 2.13 -11.32
CA PRO A 506 -4.08 1.90 -9.96
C PRO A 506 -2.99 1.56 -8.94
N VAL A 507 -1.76 1.22 -9.36
CA VAL A 507 -0.63 0.93 -8.46
C VAL A 507 0.26 2.15 -8.20
N ALA A 508 0.03 3.28 -8.88
CA ALA A 508 0.84 4.48 -8.74
C ALA A 508 0.01 5.68 -8.25
N SER A 509 0.61 6.49 -7.37
CA SER A 509 -0.02 7.76 -6.96
C SER A 509 0.00 8.75 -8.13
N SER A 510 -1.18 9.22 -8.55
CA SER A 510 -1.34 10.27 -9.54
C SER A 510 -1.76 11.59 -8.88
N ALA A 511 -1.10 12.66 -9.26
CA ALA A 511 -1.44 14.01 -8.81
C ALA A 511 -2.71 14.53 -9.46
N GLN A 512 -2.81 14.30 -10.76
CA GLN A 512 -3.89 14.71 -11.65
C GLN A 512 -3.97 13.68 -12.78
N ARG A 513 -5.16 13.46 -13.32
CA ARG A 513 -5.33 12.65 -14.53
C ARG A 513 -4.75 13.39 -15.73
N SER A 514 -4.20 12.62 -16.66
CA SER A 514 -3.89 13.14 -18.00
C SER A 514 -5.20 13.42 -18.75
N GLU A 515 -5.19 14.40 -19.63
CA GLU A 515 -6.29 14.67 -20.54
C GLU A 515 -5.74 14.62 -21.95
N THR A 516 -5.93 13.48 -22.62
CA THR A 516 -5.49 13.32 -24.01
C THR A 516 -6.68 13.23 -24.94
N THR A 517 -6.52 13.72 -26.17
CA THR A 517 -7.46 13.51 -27.26
C THR A 517 -6.75 12.68 -28.32
N VAL A 518 -7.01 11.38 -28.31
CA VAL A 518 -6.34 10.42 -29.18
C VAL A 518 -7.35 9.67 -30.07
N THR A 519 -6.92 9.30 -31.27
CA THR A 519 -7.74 8.60 -32.25
C THR A 519 -8.46 7.34 -31.71
N PRO A 520 -7.84 6.50 -30.87
CA PRO A 520 -8.52 5.33 -30.31
C PRO A 520 -9.78 5.64 -29.50
N GLN A 521 -9.85 6.81 -28.83
CA GLN A 521 -11.05 7.23 -28.09
C GLN A 521 -12.23 7.52 -29.04
N ALA A 522 -11.97 8.20 -30.15
CA ALA A 522 -12.99 8.46 -31.19
C ALA A 522 -13.42 7.15 -31.87
N LEU A 523 -12.47 6.26 -32.19
CA LEU A 523 -12.75 4.96 -32.77
C LEU A 523 -13.57 4.06 -31.83
N TYR A 524 -13.36 4.14 -30.53
CA TYR A 524 -14.20 3.46 -29.54
C TYR A 524 -15.65 3.93 -29.62
N LEU A 525 -15.89 5.23 -29.57
CA LEU A 525 -17.25 5.79 -29.66
C LEU A 525 -17.92 5.47 -31.01
N MET A 526 -17.14 5.35 -32.08
CA MET A 526 -17.65 5.05 -33.42
C MET A 526 -17.96 3.56 -33.63
N ASN A 527 -17.11 2.66 -33.13
CA ASN A 527 -17.13 1.26 -33.56
C ASN A 527 -17.48 0.25 -32.47
N HIS A 528 -17.36 0.64 -31.17
CA HIS A 528 -17.54 -0.33 -30.09
C HIS A 528 -19.00 -0.79 -29.97
N PRO A 529 -19.27 -2.10 -29.77
CA PRO A 529 -20.62 -2.63 -29.60
C PRO A 529 -21.42 -1.92 -28.51
N PHE A 530 -20.78 -1.54 -27.41
CA PHE A 530 -21.42 -0.78 -26.31
C PHE A 530 -22.03 0.54 -26.78
N THR A 531 -21.35 1.34 -27.57
CA THR A 531 -21.86 2.64 -28.04
C THR A 531 -23.02 2.48 -29.03
N ARG A 532 -22.99 1.43 -29.85
CA ARG A 532 -24.12 1.07 -30.73
C ARG A 532 -25.32 0.62 -29.91
N GLU A 533 -25.12 -0.17 -28.89
CA GLU A 533 -26.17 -0.60 -27.95
C GLU A 533 -26.78 0.58 -27.20
N VAL A 534 -25.95 1.54 -26.76
CA VAL A 534 -26.42 2.80 -26.16
C VAL A 534 -27.34 3.53 -27.15
N ALA A 535 -26.96 3.69 -28.42
CA ALA A 535 -27.79 4.35 -29.41
C ALA A 535 -29.13 3.61 -29.64
N ALA A 536 -29.08 2.27 -29.73
CA ALA A 536 -30.29 1.46 -29.89
C ALA A 536 -31.24 1.58 -28.69
N ARG A 537 -30.72 1.49 -27.47
CA ARG A 537 -31.51 1.63 -26.24
C ARG A 537 -32.05 3.04 -26.04
N THR A 538 -31.29 4.05 -26.46
CA THR A 538 -31.78 5.44 -26.48
C THR A 538 -32.99 5.56 -27.39
N LEU A 539 -32.93 5.06 -28.60
CA LEU A 539 -34.07 5.07 -29.53
C LEU A 539 -35.28 4.27 -29.04
N ALA A 540 -35.05 3.23 -28.25
CA ALA A 540 -36.13 2.41 -27.68
C ALA A 540 -36.84 3.06 -26.48
N ARG A 541 -36.45 4.26 -26.05
CA ARG A 541 -37.10 4.98 -24.96
C ARG A 541 -38.58 5.31 -25.30
N PRO A 542 -39.53 5.12 -24.36
CA PRO A 542 -40.92 5.34 -24.62
C PRO A 542 -41.25 6.73 -25.16
N GLU A 543 -40.60 7.79 -24.64
CA GLU A 543 -40.82 9.16 -25.10
C GLU A 543 -40.37 9.41 -26.55
N LEU A 544 -39.33 8.73 -27.00
CA LEU A 544 -38.85 8.83 -28.39
C LEU A 544 -39.71 7.99 -29.34
N GLN A 545 -40.31 6.90 -28.85
CA GLN A 545 -41.25 6.08 -29.62
C GLN A 545 -42.59 6.76 -29.76
N ALA A 546 -42.98 7.58 -28.80
CA ALA A 546 -44.26 8.34 -28.78
C ALA A 546 -44.16 9.70 -29.49
N ALA A 547 -43.01 10.10 -30.03
CA ALA A 547 -42.83 11.37 -30.74
C ALA A 547 -43.74 11.45 -31.97
N GLU A 548 -44.44 12.58 -32.14
CA GLU A 548 -45.47 12.77 -33.21
C GLU A 548 -44.87 12.82 -34.62
N GLY A 549 -43.55 13.13 -34.71
CA GLY A 549 -42.86 13.18 -35.99
C GLY A 549 -41.33 13.26 -35.87
N PRO A 550 -40.62 13.25 -37.05
CA PRO A 550 -39.17 13.30 -37.04
C PRO A 550 -38.58 14.54 -36.37
N ALA A 551 -39.22 15.70 -36.52
CA ALA A 551 -38.76 16.95 -35.92
C ALA A 551 -38.83 16.91 -34.40
N ASP A 552 -39.94 16.41 -33.84
CA ASP A 552 -40.11 16.25 -32.39
C ASP A 552 -39.14 15.24 -31.82
N ARG A 553 -38.92 14.13 -32.54
CA ARG A 553 -37.97 13.10 -32.14
C ARG A 553 -36.54 13.63 -32.12
N VAL A 554 -36.12 14.45 -33.10
CA VAL A 554 -34.84 15.15 -33.12
C VAL A 554 -34.74 16.12 -31.94
N ALA A 555 -35.76 16.91 -31.67
CA ALA A 555 -35.77 17.83 -30.53
C ALA A 555 -35.62 17.12 -29.18
N LEU A 556 -36.29 16.00 -28.99
CA LEU A 556 -36.14 15.15 -27.81
C LEU A 556 -34.74 14.54 -27.68
N LEU A 557 -34.15 14.10 -28.79
CA LEU A 557 -32.76 13.60 -28.80
C LEU A 557 -31.77 14.67 -28.37
N PHE A 558 -31.92 15.91 -28.87
CA PHE A 558 -31.08 17.03 -28.44
C PHE A 558 -31.23 17.31 -26.95
N GLN A 559 -32.46 17.31 -26.42
CA GLN A 559 -32.72 17.51 -25.00
C GLN A 559 -32.08 16.39 -24.14
N LEU A 560 -32.23 15.13 -24.56
CA LEU A 560 -31.71 13.98 -23.82
C LEU A 560 -30.18 13.89 -23.85
N ILE A 561 -29.56 14.18 -24.99
CA ILE A 561 -28.12 13.98 -25.21
C ILE A 561 -27.34 15.26 -24.89
N LEU A 562 -27.82 16.43 -25.35
CA LEU A 562 -27.09 17.69 -25.28
C LEU A 562 -27.71 18.70 -24.29
N GLY A 563 -28.86 18.37 -23.67
CA GLY A 563 -29.51 19.22 -22.67
C GLY A 563 -30.16 20.51 -23.23
N ARG A 564 -30.28 20.63 -24.54
CA ARG A 564 -30.88 21.81 -25.22
C ARG A 564 -31.73 21.42 -26.41
N LEU A 565 -32.51 22.37 -26.92
CA LEU A 565 -33.17 22.22 -28.21
C LEU A 565 -32.21 22.42 -29.37
N PRO A 566 -32.44 21.79 -30.55
CA PRO A 566 -31.66 22.05 -31.74
C PRO A 566 -31.91 23.48 -32.27
N ALA A 567 -30.88 24.13 -32.77
CA ALA A 567 -31.05 25.34 -33.57
C ALA A 567 -31.77 25.03 -34.90
N ALA A 568 -32.38 26.02 -35.54
CA ALA A 568 -33.12 25.81 -36.79
C ALA A 568 -32.28 25.12 -37.88
N GLY A 569 -31.00 25.49 -38.01
CA GLY A 569 -30.08 24.86 -38.98
C GLY A 569 -29.71 23.42 -38.61
N GLU A 570 -29.54 23.10 -37.31
CA GLU A 570 -29.27 21.74 -36.84
C GLU A 570 -30.46 20.82 -37.09
N LEU A 571 -31.67 21.33 -36.84
CA LEU A 571 -32.89 20.60 -37.11
C LEU A 571 -33.06 20.29 -38.58
N GLN A 572 -32.81 21.29 -39.47
CA GLN A 572 -32.91 21.10 -40.92
C GLN A 572 -31.89 20.05 -41.42
N LEU A 573 -30.63 20.15 -40.99
CA LEU A 573 -29.60 19.15 -41.32
C LEU A 573 -29.95 17.74 -40.86
N ALA A 574 -30.55 17.62 -39.68
CA ALA A 574 -31.02 16.34 -39.16
C ALA A 574 -32.12 15.75 -40.05
N LEU A 575 -33.13 16.55 -40.41
CA LEU A 575 -34.22 16.11 -41.27
C LEU A 575 -33.77 15.74 -42.67
N ASP A 576 -32.84 16.51 -43.26
CA ASP A 576 -32.24 16.21 -44.56
C ASP A 576 -31.47 14.88 -44.55
N TYR A 577 -30.72 14.60 -43.48
CA TYR A 577 -30.02 13.31 -43.30
C TYR A 577 -30.98 12.13 -43.11
N LEU A 578 -31.99 12.29 -42.30
CA LEU A 578 -32.96 11.23 -41.94
C LEU A 578 -33.90 10.91 -43.11
N GLY A 579 -34.22 11.88 -43.96
CA GLY A 579 -35.10 11.72 -45.11
C GLY A 579 -36.52 11.32 -44.73
N ASP A 580 -37.03 10.25 -45.33
CA ASP A 580 -38.37 9.72 -45.06
C ASP A 580 -38.60 9.13 -43.65
N ALA A 581 -37.57 9.15 -42.83
CA ALA A 581 -37.56 8.73 -41.43
C ALA A 581 -38.00 7.27 -41.13
N THR A 582 -38.15 6.45 -42.19
CA THR A 582 -38.52 5.02 -42.05
C THR A 582 -37.34 4.09 -41.84
N ASN A 583 -36.12 4.62 -41.97
CA ASN A 583 -34.89 3.83 -41.90
C ASN A 583 -34.28 3.83 -40.48
N ASP A 584 -34.52 2.78 -39.72
CA ASP A 584 -33.98 2.61 -38.37
C ASP A 584 -32.44 2.71 -38.30
N SER A 585 -31.73 2.30 -39.36
CA SER A 585 -30.27 2.42 -39.38
C SER A 585 -29.79 3.88 -39.44
N ARG A 586 -30.51 4.77 -40.13
CA ARG A 586 -30.17 6.21 -40.13
C ARG A 586 -30.39 6.84 -38.76
N TRP A 587 -31.47 6.48 -38.08
CA TRP A 587 -31.72 6.95 -36.71
C TRP A 587 -30.64 6.49 -35.75
N LEU A 588 -30.21 5.23 -35.85
CA LEU A 588 -29.13 4.68 -35.02
C LEU A 588 -27.83 5.46 -35.23
N HIS A 589 -27.43 5.68 -36.50
CA HIS A 589 -26.24 6.44 -36.81
C HIS A 589 -26.35 7.91 -36.38
N TYR A 590 -27.53 8.51 -36.49
CA TYR A 590 -27.77 9.86 -36.03
C TYR A 590 -27.59 10.02 -34.52
N VAL A 591 -28.16 9.13 -33.72
CA VAL A 591 -27.94 9.11 -32.26
C VAL A 591 -26.46 8.91 -31.94
N GLN A 592 -25.83 7.97 -32.60
CA GLN A 592 -24.40 7.71 -32.40
C GLN A 592 -23.55 8.94 -32.75
N MET A 593 -23.88 9.65 -33.82
CA MET A 593 -23.22 10.91 -34.18
C MET A 593 -23.38 11.98 -33.08
N LEU A 594 -24.56 12.15 -32.51
CA LEU A 594 -24.78 13.09 -31.40
C LEU A 594 -23.93 12.74 -30.18
N LEU A 595 -23.86 11.46 -29.82
CA LEU A 595 -23.04 10.95 -28.70
C LEU A 595 -21.53 11.13 -28.92
N MET A 596 -21.09 11.34 -30.18
CA MET A 596 -19.70 11.59 -30.54
C MET A 596 -19.34 13.07 -30.63
N THR A 597 -20.28 13.97 -30.47
CA THR A 597 -20.02 15.42 -30.55
C THR A 597 -19.15 15.89 -29.37
N ASN A 598 -18.38 16.94 -29.59
CA ASN A 598 -17.63 17.58 -28.51
C ASN A 598 -18.59 18.14 -27.44
N GLU A 599 -19.80 18.58 -27.82
CA GLU A 599 -20.81 19.08 -26.90
C GLU A 599 -21.27 18.00 -25.89
N PHE A 600 -21.30 16.73 -26.30
CA PHE A 600 -21.57 15.62 -25.38
C PHE A 600 -20.35 15.26 -24.50
N ALA A 601 -19.14 15.31 -25.09
CA ALA A 601 -17.91 14.85 -24.44
C ALA A 601 -17.25 15.90 -23.53
N PHE A 602 -17.67 17.16 -23.62
CA PHE A 602 -17.14 18.28 -22.83
C PHE A 602 -18.26 18.95 -22.03
N ARG A 603 -17.91 19.49 -20.89
CA ARG A 603 -18.74 20.40 -20.13
C ARG A 603 -18.24 21.84 -20.33
N ASP A 604 -19.16 22.74 -20.59
CA ASP A 604 -18.90 24.18 -20.68
C ASP A 604 -19.14 24.88 -19.34
#